data_dca74a639f95f40eb0ee49567370e71a
#
_entry.id   dca74a639f95f40eb0ee49567370e71a
#
_cell.length_a   1.000
_cell.length_b   1.000
_cell.length_c   1.000
_cell.angle_alpha   90.00
_cell.angle_beta   90.00
_cell.angle_gamma   90.00
#
_symmetry.space_group_name_H-M   'P 1'
#
loop_
_entity.id
_entity.type
_entity.pdbx_description
1 polymer ?
#
loop_
_entity_poly.entity_id
_entity_poly.type
_entity_poly.pdbx_seq_one_letter_code
_entity_poly.pdbx_strand_id
1 'polypeptide(L)'
;MRKHQVVLRAGGHPSTSAKSNFAEGRRAVIMAVILCLAPVFAAAQTKPPVTVTPPSASTPKAETHITPEQAKELFSAVDELLKFSSQETGLPIKSNVKRQITSRAAVEAYMKEKFNDDKDAKRLQRSEIVMKKFGLLDHDFNLKPFLLELLTEQIEAYYDAKTKTVNMMDWIDVEDQKSVLAHELTHALQDQHSDLEKWNDQTPDDVSTNAAGDSDHIARDEMDDARDAVAEGQATAVMMDYILAPMGKSLIKNPEVMDFVQKHMAASDSSPVLSRAPILLSESMLFPYSEGLSFEQDIWMDQGQAAAFAGALDRPPTSSWEIINPIEYEKKHVPAVPLMPNIHPLVDKLYRPYDIGQVGQLDLHILAEIFGGDQAASDLTPAWDGGIYWAGQRLNATPAEQATTKSLALFYLSAWKNAASAQAFAKLYADDLGRKYSGLKPVAAQAPDKHSGPEGQQEQLFTTSEGPVVITTRGKMVFVSESFDLDLARKLTQLLLDAQGTGDLRMAKTQPTGTVGAPFLTFETGDSITAPLTRFFSNCGVMKAAVQAAIKAAAAQR
;
A
#
# COMPACT_ATOMS: atom_id res chain seq x y z
N MET A 1 -8.24 -60.05 36.72
CA MET A 1 -6.98 -60.43 37.40
C MET A 1 -5.80 -59.86 36.64
N ARG A 2 -4.88 -59.27 37.41
CA ARG A 2 -3.56 -58.72 37.06
C ARG A 2 -3.53 -57.36 36.34
N LYS A 3 -3.29 -56.32 37.17
CA LYS A 3 -2.73 -55.03 36.92
C LYS A 3 -1.27 -55.14 36.45
N HIS A 4 -0.88 -54.33 35.48
CA HIS A 4 0.51 -53.90 35.37
C HIS A 4 0.53 -52.39 35.21
N GLN A 5 1.09 -51.76 36.22
CA GLN A 5 1.58 -50.40 36.19
C GLN A 5 2.87 -50.35 35.38
N VAL A 6 3.00 -49.34 34.53
CA VAL A 6 4.29 -48.94 34.01
C VAL A 6 4.47 -47.44 34.26
N VAL A 7 5.59 -47.17 34.88
CA VAL A 7 6.06 -45.88 35.40
C VAL A 7 6.44 -44.94 34.26
N LEU A 8 5.91 -43.70 34.31
CA LEU A 8 6.35 -42.56 33.49
C LEU A 8 7.68 -42.04 34.02
N ARG A 9 8.70 -42.03 33.21
CA ARG A 9 9.90 -41.19 33.37
C ARG A 9 9.73 -39.91 32.56
N ALA A 10 9.72 -38.82 33.29
CA ALA A 10 9.83 -37.47 32.72
C ALA A 10 11.23 -37.24 32.15
N GLY A 11 11.31 -36.90 30.85
CA GLY A 11 12.49 -36.37 30.20
C GLY A 11 12.08 -35.01 29.61
N GLY A 12 12.46 -33.93 30.29
CA GLY A 12 12.26 -32.58 29.78
C GLY A 12 13.28 -32.27 28.69
N HIS A 13 12.78 -31.76 27.58
CA HIS A 13 13.56 -30.96 26.66
C HIS A 13 12.95 -29.55 26.63
N PRO A 14 13.77 -28.50 26.66
CA PRO A 14 13.27 -27.15 26.62
C PRO A 14 12.87 -26.80 25.17
N SER A 15 11.60 -26.48 24.98
CA SER A 15 11.14 -25.83 23.77
C SER A 15 11.66 -24.40 23.75
N THR A 16 12.63 -24.12 22.94
CA THR A 16 12.99 -22.75 22.56
C THR A 16 11.92 -22.22 21.62
N SER A 17 10.98 -21.49 22.16
CA SER A 17 10.07 -20.62 21.41
C SER A 17 10.93 -19.51 20.78
N ALA A 18 11.16 -19.59 19.49
CA ALA A 18 11.64 -18.46 18.71
C ALA A 18 10.48 -17.44 18.62
N LYS A 19 10.45 -16.51 19.53
CA LYS A 19 9.63 -15.30 19.38
C LYS A 19 10.31 -14.45 18.31
N SER A 20 9.55 -14.05 17.31
CA SER A 20 9.96 -13.11 16.28
C SER A 20 10.46 -11.81 16.92
N ASN A 21 11.75 -11.55 16.82
CA ASN A 21 12.40 -10.32 17.31
C ASN A 21 12.34 -9.21 16.25
N PHE A 22 11.17 -8.90 15.73
CA PHE A 22 11.00 -7.78 14.79
C PHE A 22 11.02 -6.42 15.50
N ALA A 23 10.89 -6.38 16.83
CA ALA A 23 10.81 -5.15 17.62
C ALA A 23 12.12 -4.75 18.33
N GLU A 24 13.14 -5.59 18.39
CA GLU A 24 14.34 -5.30 19.21
C GLU A 24 15.54 -4.73 18.43
N GLY A 25 15.58 -4.83 17.11
CA GLY A 25 16.69 -4.31 16.29
C GLY A 25 16.80 -2.78 16.27
N ARG A 26 15.72 -2.05 16.54
CA ARG A 26 15.71 -0.57 16.54
C ARG A 26 16.07 0.10 17.87
N ARG A 27 16.20 -0.65 18.97
CA ARG A 27 16.46 -0.08 20.32
C ARG A 27 17.92 0.12 20.71
N ALA A 28 18.88 -0.31 19.95
CA ALA A 28 20.29 -0.35 20.35
C ALA A 28 21.15 0.86 19.93
N VAL A 29 20.64 1.84 19.18
CA VAL A 29 21.48 2.94 18.62
C VAL A 29 21.22 4.32 19.25
N ILE A 30 20.22 4.50 20.14
CA ILE A 30 19.86 5.83 20.68
C ILE A 30 20.41 6.11 22.10
N MET A 31 21.27 5.27 22.67
CA MET A 31 21.72 5.46 24.07
C MET A 31 23.22 5.67 24.28
N ALA A 32 23.92 6.34 23.38
CA ALA A 32 25.36 6.60 23.54
C ALA A 32 25.85 8.02 23.19
N VAL A 33 25.04 9.07 23.26
CA VAL A 33 25.53 10.46 23.16
C VAL A 33 24.76 11.39 24.10
N ILE A 34 24.85 11.20 25.40
CA ILE A 34 24.61 12.25 26.41
C ILE A 34 25.56 12.03 27.54
N LEU A 35 26.76 12.61 27.45
CA LEU A 35 27.57 13.09 28.58
C LEU A 35 28.77 13.86 28.00
N CYS A 36 28.73 15.17 28.08
CA CYS A 36 29.80 16.15 28.20
C CYS A 36 29.45 17.46 27.49
N LEU A 37 28.80 18.37 28.19
CA LEU A 37 28.88 19.79 27.90
C LEU A 37 28.66 20.59 29.18
N ALA A 38 29.77 21.05 29.76
CA ALA A 38 29.81 22.16 30.71
C ALA A 38 29.74 23.51 29.96
N PRO A 39 29.20 24.58 30.55
CA PRO A 39 28.95 25.81 29.83
C PRO A 39 30.23 26.67 29.77
N VAL A 40 30.58 27.14 28.57
CA VAL A 40 31.50 28.25 28.38
C VAL A 40 30.73 29.45 27.85
N PHE A 41 30.62 30.50 28.68
CA PHE A 41 30.22 31.83 28.24
C PHE A 41 31.31 32.43 27.37
N ALA A 42 31.03 32.83 26.15
CA ALA A 42 31.90 33.71 25.37
C ALA A 42 31.08 34.63 24.44
N ALA A 43 31.49 35.87 24.47
CA ALA A 43 30.96 37.08 23.90
C ALA A 43 30.45 37.01 22.45
N ALA A 44 29.38 37.75 22.21
CA ALA A 44 28.84 38.04 20.90
C ALA A 44 29.84 38.85 20.05
N GLN A 45 30.28 38.25 18.93
CA GLN A 45 30.87 39.00 17.82
C GLN A 45 29.92 38.88 16.61
N THR A 46 29.40 40.03 16.19
CA THR A 46 28.58 40.20 14.97
C THR A 46 29.43 39.91 13.74
N LYS A 47 29.13 38.82 13.01
CA LYS A 47 29.65 38.58 11.67
C LYS A 47 28.85 39.38 10.63
N PRO A 48 29.52 39.95 9.60
CA PRO A 48 28.81 40.61 8.50
C PRO A 48 27.95 39.62 7.69
N PRO A 49 26.92 40.09 6.97
CA PRO A 49 26.00 39.20 6.23
C PRO A 49 26.75 38.45 5.13
N VAL A 50 26.68 37.13 5.20
CA VAL A 50 27.17 36.25 4.13
C VAL A 50 26.21 36.40 2.95
N THR A 51 26.71 36.97 1.85
CA THR A 51 26.01 36.97 0.57
C THR A 51 25.93 35.52 0.09
N VAL A 52 24.78 34.90 0.22
CA VAL A 52 24.52 33.57 -0.36
C VAL A 52 24.42 33.76 -1.87
N THR A 53 25.51 33.40 -2.57
CA THR A 53 25.46 33.23 -4.02
C THR A 53 24.50 32.06 -4.29
N PRO A 54 23.48 32.22 -5.15
CA PRO A 54 22.63 31.11 -5.53
C PRO A 54 23.51 30.01 -6.13
N PRO A 55 23.22 28.70 -5.86
CA PRO A 55 23.96 27.62 -6.45
C PRO A 55 23.93 27.79 -7.95
N SER A 56 25.12 27.78 -8.57
CA SER A 56 25.28 27.80 -10.01
C SER A 56 24.43 26.67 -10.59
N ALA A 57 23.48 27.01 -11.44
CA ALA A 57 22.69 26.04 -12.14
C ALA A 57 23.67 25.07 -12.84
N SER A 58 23.72 23.83 -12.38
CA SER A 58 24.47 22.78 -13.05
C SER A 58 23.92 22.69 -14.47
N THR A 59 24.77 22.91 -15.46
CA THR A 59 24.44 22.70 -16.86
C THR A 59 23.87 21.29 -16.98
N PRO A 60 22.69 21.09 -17.57
CA PRO A 60 22.14 19.74 -17.74
C PRO A 60 23.20 18.89 -18.44
N LYS A 61 23.57 17.75 -17.84
CA LYS A 61 24.45 16.79 -18.46
C LYS A 61 23.77 16.37 -19.77
N ALA A 62 24.47 16.47 -20.89
CA ALA A 62 23.90 16.07 -22.17
C ALA A 62 23.42 14.63 -22.05
N GLU A 63 22.16 14.39 -22.42
CA GLU A 63 21.55 13.07 -22.36
C GLU A 63 22.33 12.16 -23.32
N THR A 64 22.88 11.07 -22.81
CA THR A 64 23.57 10.06 -23.63
C THR A 64 22.53 9.12 -24.18
N HIS A 65 22.47 8.97 -25.51
CA HIS A 65 21.61 7.96 -26.14
C HIS A 65 22.44 6.72 -26.46
N ILE A 66 21.82 5.55 -26.31
CA ILE A 66 22.45 4.27 -26.69
C ILE A 66 22.69 4.22 -28.20
N THR A 67 23.83 3.67 -28.59
CA THR A 67 24.18 3.49 -30.01
C THR A 67 23.38 2.34 -30.63
N PRO A 68 23.31 2.24 -31.98
CA PRO A 68 22.71 1.09 -32.66
C PRO A 68 23.32 -0.25 -32.27
N GLU A 69 24.63 -0.29 -31.95
CA GLU A 69 25.34 -1.48 -31.50
C GLU A 69 24.89 -1.86 -30.08
N GLN A 70 24.77 -0.90 -29.19
CA GLN A 70 24.25 -1.08 -27.82
C GLN A 70 22.77 -1.53 -27.85
N ALA A 71 21.94 -0.96 -28.72
CA ALA A 71 20.57 -1.41 -28.94
C ALA A 71 20.51 -2.87 -29.39
N LYS A 72 21.41 -3.29 -30.28
CA LYS A 72 21.53 -4.68 -30.72
C LYS A 72 21.98 -5.61 -29.58
N GLU A 73 22.88 -5.13 -28.74
CA GLU A 73 23.32 -5.86 -27.54
C GLU A 73 22.13 -6.11 -26.58
N LEU A 74 21.36 -5.07 -26.24
CA LEU A 74 20.15 -5.19 -25.42
C LEU A 74 19.14 -6.16 -26.03
N PHE A 75 18.89 -6.06 -27.33
CA PHE A 75 17.99 -6.99 -28.02
C PHE A 75 18.46 -8.44 -27.95
N SER A 76 19.76 -8.68 -27.97
CA SER A 76 20.33 -10.02 -27.82
C SER A 76 20.22 -10.52 -26.38
N ALA A 77 20.37 -9.64 -25.40
CA ALA A 77 20.27 -9.97 -23.99
C ALA A 77 18.85 -10.42 -23.58
N VAL A 78 17.80 -9.92 -24.23
CA VAL A 78 16.40 -10.26 -23.89
C VAL A 78 16.18 -11.78 -23.87
N ASP A 79 16.69 -12.53 -24.86
CA ASP A 79 16.45 -13.96 -24.93
C ASP A 79 17.23 -14.76 -23.87
N GLU A 80 18.40 -14.26 -23.45
CA GLU A 80 19.19 -14.85 -22.34
C GLU A 80 18.54 -14.55 -20.99
N LEU A 81 18.13 -13.30 -20.79
CA LEU A 81 17.47 -12.87 -19.57
C LEU A 81 16.10 -13.54 -19.40
N LEU A 82 15.33 -13.72 -20.47
CA LEU A 82 14.06 -14.45 -20.42
C LEU A 82 14.27 -15.90 -19.98
N LYS A 83 15.35 -16.56 -20.43
CA LYS A 83 15.72 -17.89 -19.98
C LYS A 83 16.15 -17.90 -18.52
N PHE A 84 16.95 -16.92 -18.10
CA PHE A 84 17.33 -16.74 -16.71
C PHE A 84 16.09 -16.59 -15.83
N SER A 85 15.19 -15.65 -16.14
CA SER A 85 13.96 -15.43 -15.39
C SER A 85 13.07 -16.69 -15.36
N SER A 86 13.00 -17.43 -16.47
CA SER A 86 12.27 -18.72 -16.52
C SER A 86 12.88 -19.80 -15.61
N GLN A 87 14.19 -19.82 -15.45
CA GLN A 87 14.88 -20.76 -14.54
C GLN A 87 14.66 -20.36 -13.08
N GLU A 88 14.77 -19.06 -12.76
CA GLU A 88 14.59 -18.55 -11.41
C GLU A 88 13.13 -18.65 -10.94
N THR A 89 12.15 -18.47 -11.84
CA THR A 89 10.72 -18.57 -11.49
C THR A 89 10.14 -19.98 -11.61
N GLY A 90 10.75 -20.84 -12.45
CA GLY A 90 10.14 -22.10 -12.88
C GLY A 90 8.97 -21.91 -13.87
N LEU A 91 8.63 -20.69 -14.25
CA LEU A 91 7.56 -20.40 -15.22
C LEU A 91 8.05 -20.71 -16.65
N PRO A 92 7.29 -21.48 -17.45
CA PRO A 92 7.73 -21.86 -18.79
C PRO A 92 7.59 -20.71 -19.79
N ILE A 93 8.57 -20.55 -20.68
CA ILE A 93 8.47 -19.66 -21.84
C ILE A 93 7.48 -20.27 -22.84
N LYS A 94 6.29 -19.63 -23.00
CA LYS A 94 5.26 -20.08 -23.94
C LYS A 94 5.32 -19.34 -25.29
N SER A 95 5.87 -18.12 -25.30
CA SER A 95 5.97 -17.29 -26.50
C SER A 95 7.16 -16.33 -26.43
N ASN A 96 7.58 -15.83 -27.59
CA ASN A 96 8.60 -14.78 -27.67
C ASN A 96 8.04 -13.45 -27.16
N VAL A 97 8.90 -12.68 -26.49
CA VAL A 97 8.61 -11.31 -26.06
C VAL A 97 9.04 -10.33 -27.15
N LYS A 98 8.15 -9.44 -27.54
CA LYS A 98 8.50 -8.33 -28.43
C LYS A 98 9.40 -7.34 -27.68
N ARG A 99 10.24 -6.62 -28.39
CA ARG A 99 11.22 -5.71 -27.80
C ARG A 99 11.29 -4.42 -28.59
N GLN A 100 11.38 -3.29 -27.87
CA GLN A 100 11.42 -1.96 -28.46
C GLN A 100 12.34 -1.04 -27.66
N ILE A 101 13.05 -0.15 -28.34
CA ILE A 101 13.74 0.98 -27.72
C ILE A 101 12.79 2.17 -27.75
N THR A 102 12.67 2.85 -26.64
CA THR A 102 11.72 3.96 -26.45
C THR A 102 12.46 5.21 -25.98
N SER A 103 12.15 6.36 -26.57
CA SER A 103 12.74 7.64 -26.18
C SER A 103 11.99 8.27 -24.99
N ARG A 104 12.67 9.15 -24.23
CA ARG A 104 12.05 9.91 -23.13
C ARG A 104 10.77 10.63 -23.57
N ALA A 105 10.80 11.27 -24.74
CA ALA A 105 9.62 11.95 -25.28
C ALA A 105 8.44 11.01 -25.54
N ALA A 106 8.72 9.78 -25.99
CA ALA A 106 7.68 8.77 -26.19
C ALA A 106 7.11 8.27 -24.86
N VAL A 107 7.95 8.09 -23.84
CA VAL A 107 7.53 7.73 -22.48
C VAL A 107 6.67 8.84 -21.87
N GLU A 108 7.10 10.10 -21.96
CA GLU A 108 6.29 11.22 -21.47
C GLU A 108 4.93 11.32 -22.18
N ALA A 109 4.89 11.05 -23.48
CA ALA A 109 3.64 11.03 -24.24
C ALA A 109 2.74 9.89 -23.77
N TYR A 110 3.29 8.69 -23.60
CA TYR A 110 2.58 7.52 -23.06
C TYR A 110 2.02 7.78 -21.66
N MET A 111 2.83 8.34 -20.75
CA MET A 111 2.37 8.69 -19.41
C MET A 111 1.24 9.72 -19.43
N LYS A 112 1.36 10.77 -20.26
CA LYS A 112 0.30 11.78 -20.41
C LYS A 112 -1.00 11.18 -20.98
N GLU A 113 -0.91 10.25 -21.92
CA GLU A 113 -2.06 9.53 -22.48
C GLU A 113 -2.72 8.69 -21.37
N LYS A 114 -1.94 7.88 -20.66
CA LYS A 114 -2.41 7.10 -19.51
C LYS A 114 -3.15 7.96 -18.48
N PHE A 115 -2.58 9.10 -18.08
CA PHE A 115 -3.21 10.03 -17.13
C PHE A 115 -4.50 10.71 -17.64
N ASN A 116 -4.75 10.74 -18.93
CA ASN A 116 -5.94 11.39 -19.48
C ASN A 116 -7.06 10.41 -19.81
N ASP A 117 -6.71 9.21 -20.28
CA ASP A 117 -7.66 8.24 -20.81
C ASP A 117 -7.76 6.96 -19.99
N ASP A 118 -6.80 6.72 -19.11
CA ASP A 118 -6.78 5.56 -18.25
C ASP A 118 -7.90 5.65 -17.20
N LYS A 119 -8.61 4.55 -16.95
CA LYS A 119 -9.63 4.44 -15.91
C LYS A 119 -9.02 4.70 -14.53
N ASP A 120 -7.83 4.14 -14.29
CA ASP A 120 -7.13 4.23 -13.01
C ASP A 120 -6.71 5.66 -12.70
N ALA A 121 -6.26 6.43 -13.71
CA ALA A 121 -5.94 7.84 -13.52
C ALA A 121 -7.18 8.70 -13.21
N LYS A 122 -8.33 8.41 -13.84
CA LYS A 122 -9.60 9.09 -13.53
C LYS A 122 -10.10 8.73 -12.13
N ARG A 123 -9.96 7.47 -11.75
CA ARG A 123 -10.26 6.96 -10.43
C ARG A 123 -9.37 7.65 -9.39
N LEU A 124 -8.07 7.67 -9.61
CA LEU A 124 -7.10 8.35 -8.75
C LEU A 124 -7.42 9.83 -8.54
N GLN A 125 -7.84 10.56 -9.60
CA GLN A 125 -8.28 11.95 -9.47
C GLN A 125 -9.52 12.10 -8.56
N ARG A 126 -10.44 11.14 -8.57
CA ARG A 126 -11.60 11.11 -7.68
C ARG A 126 -11.16 10.79 -6.25
N SER A 127 -10.33 9.76 -6.10
CA SER A 127 -9.81 9.32 -4.80
C SER A 127 -8.95 10.38 -4.12
N GLU A 128 -8.31 11.30 -4.87
CA GLU A 128 -7.54 12.42 -4.30
C GLU A 128 -8.36 13.20 -3.26
N ILE A 129 -9.64 13.48 -3.53
CA ILE A 129 -10.48 14.22 -2.59
C ILE A 129 -10.80 13.38 -1.34
N VAL A 130 -10.96 12.07 -1.51
CA VAL A 130 -11.18 11.13 -0.39
C VAL A 130 -9.92 11.02 0.46
N MET A 131 -8.75 10.86 -0.15
CA MET A 131 -7.45 10.85 0.56
C MET A 131 -7.22 12.12 1.37
N LYS A 132 -7.56 13.29 0.81
CA LYS A 132 -7.55 14.57 1.53
C LYS A 132 -8.57 14.59 2.67
N LYS A 133 -9.77 14.03 2.46
CA LYS A 133 -10.81 13.94 3.48
C LYS A 133 -10.41 13.03 4.63
N PHE A 134 -9.70 11.94 4.37
CA PHE A 134 -9.08 11.10 5.39
C PHE A 134 -7.92 11.80 6.13
N GLY A 135 -7.30 12.82 5.52
CA GLY A 135 -6.11 13.48 6.03
C GLY A 135 -4.81 12.77 5.63
N LEU A 136 -4.85 11.90 4.63
CA LEU A 136 -3.68 11.21 4.08
C LEU A 136 -2.87 12.11 3.13
N LEU A 137 -3.53 13.11 2.54
CA LEU A 137 -2.90 14.17 1.74
C LEU A 137 -3.31 15.53 2.27
N ASP A 138 -2.43 16.51 2.17
CA ASP A 138 -2.72 17.88 2.50
C ASP A 138 -3.75 18.48 1.51
N HIS A 139 -4.61 19.40 1.96
CA HIS A 139 -5.70 19.95 1.16
C HIS A 139 -5.22 20.66 -0.12
N ASP A 140 -4.04 21.28 -0.11
CA ASP A 140 -3.43 22.01 -1.22
C ASP A 140 -2.49 21.14 -2.08
N PHE A 141 -2.26 19.90 -1.73
CA PHE A 141 -1.45 18.98 -2.52
C PHE A 141 -2.10 18.73 -3.88
N ASN A 142 -1.31 18.71 -4.95
CA ASN A 142 -1.77 18.43 -6.31
C ASN A 142 -1.22 17.08 -6.77
N LEU A 143 -2.03 16.04 -6.68
CA LEU A 143 -1.62 14.66 -6.90
C LEU A 143 -1.16 14.42 -8.35
N LYS A 144 -1.98 14.78 -9.34
CA LYS A 144 -1.67 14.48 -10.76
C LYS A 144 -0.34 15.07 -11.26
N PRO A 145 -0.03 16.38 -11.06
CA PRO A 145 1.27 16.91 -11.48
C PRO A 145 2.45 16.24 -10.77
N PHE A 146 2.29 15.95 -9.48
CA PHE A 146 3.33 15.28 -8.69
C PHE A 146 3.61 13.87 -9.20
N LEU A 147 2.56 13.09 -9.47
CA LEU A 147 2.71 11.74 -10.01
C LEU A 147 3.36 11.73 -11.39
N LEU A 148 3.02 12.66 -12.27
CA LEU A 148 3.67 12.79 -13.58
C LEU A 148 5.17 13.04 -13.44
N GLU A 149 5.57 13.90 -12.51
CA GLU A 149 6.98 14.20 -12.23
C GLU A 149 7.69 12.96 -11.65
N LEU A 150 7.09 12.31 -10.67
CA LEU A 150 7.61 11.13 -10.00
C LEU A 150 7.83 9.97 -10.98
N LEU A 151 6.84 9.65 -11.80
CA LEU A 151 6.90 8.56 -12.76
C LEU A 151 7.93 8.82 -13.86
N THR A 152 8.01 10.07 -14.34
CA THR A 152 9.01 10.44 -15.34
C THR A 152 10.45 10.31 -14.81
N GLU A 153 10.64 10.53 -13.49
CA GLU A 153 11.93 10.33 -12.84
C GLU A 153 12.28 8.85 -12.70
N GLN A 154 11.30 7.99 -12.39
CA GLN A 154 11.54 6.62 -11.93
C GLN A 154 11.58 5.56 -13.04
N ILE A 155 11.09 5.86 -14.25
CA ILE A 155 10.96 4.83 -15.29
C ILE A 155 12.32 4.45 -15.92
N GLU A 156 12.67 3.17 -15.89
CA GLU A 156 13.90 2.61 -16.46
C GLU A 156 13.64 1.58 -17.59
N ALA A 157 12.55 0.86 -17.53
CA ALA A 157 12.00 -0.02 -18.57
C ALA A 157 10.55 -0.36 -18.16
N TYR A 158 9.77 -0.94 -19.06
CA TYR A 158 8.46 -1.51 -18.70
C TYR A 158 8.03 -2.61 -19.68
N TYR A 159 7.29 -3.58 -19.17
CA TYR A 159 6.58 -4.57 -19.96
C TYR A 159 5.14 -4.10 -20.23
N ASP A 160 4.73 -4.07 -21.49
CA ASP A 160 3.36 -3.76 -21.87
C ASP A 160 2.60 -5.07 -22.13
N ALA A 161 1.73 -5.46 -21.21
CA ALA A 161 0.95 -6.68 -21.30
C ALA A 161 -0.05 -6.69 -22.46
N LYS A 162 -0.53 -5.53 -22.93
CA LYS A 162 -1.43 -5.43 -24.10
C LYS A 162 -0.72 -5.78 -25.39
N THR A 163 0.45 -5.22 -25.61
CA THR A 163 1.24 -5.41 -26.83
C THR A 163 2.22 -6.58 -26.74
N LYS A 164 2.41 -7.17 -25.55
CA LYS A 164 3.39 -8.21 -25.23
C LYS A 164 4.82 -7.76 -25.59
N THR A 165 5.15 -6.53 -25.21
CA THR A 165 6.38 -5.85 -25.59
C THR A 165 7.14 -5.36 -24.37
N VAL A 166 8.43 -5.69 -24.25
CA VAL A 166 9.34 -5.05 -23.32
C VAL A 166 9.90 -3.78 -23.96
N ASN A 167 9.76 -2.66 -23.26
CA ASN A 167 10.21 -1.33 -23.68
C ASN A 167 11.45 -0.94 -22.90
N MET A 168 12.55 -0.70 -23.62
CA MET A 168 13.86 -0.33 -23.09
C MET A 168 14.13 1.12 -23.40
N MET A 169 14.85 1.83 -22.53
CA MET A 169 15.06 3.27 -22.64
C MET A 169 16.33 3.59 -23.43
N ASP A 170 16.27 4.56 -24.35
CA ASP A 170 17.42 4.98 -25.16
C ASP A 170 18.43 5.86 -24.40
N TRP A 171 18.08 6.31 -23.18
CA TRP A 171 18.91 7.21 -22.36
C TRP A 171 19.55 6.54 -21.13
N ILE A 172 19.30 5.25 -20.90
CA ILE A 172 19.83 4.49 -19.77
C ILE A 172 20.96 3.57 -20.25
N ASP A 173 22.02 3.47 -19.46
CA ASP A 173 23.17 2.61 -19.80
C ASP A 173 22.74 1.14 -19.94
N VAL A 174 23.38 0.43 -20.90
CA VAL A 174 23.05 -0.95 -21.24
C VAL A 174 23.19 -1.90 -20.04
N GLU A 175 24.27 -1.74 -19.27
CA GLU A 175 24.50 -2.63 -18.11
C GLU A 175 23.49 -2.39 -17.00
N ASP A 176 23.05 -1.13 -16.80
CA ASP A 176 22.02 -0.80 -15.84
C ASP A 176 20.66 -1.38 -16.25
N GLN A 177 20.34 -1.39 -17.53
CA GLN A 177 19.10 -1.95 -18.04
C GLN A 177 19.01 -3.48 -17.93
N LYS A 178 20.13 -4.23 -17.92
CA LYS A 178 20.07 -5.70 -17.91
C LYS A 178 19.37 -6.27 -16.68
N SER A 179 19.61 -5.71 -15.49
CA SER A 179 18.92 -6.15 -14.26
C SER A 179 17.44 -5.80 -14.27
N VAL A 180 17.11 -4.59 -14.77
CA VAL A 180 15.71 -4.16 -14.95
C VAL A 180 15.00 -5.04 -15.99
N LEU A 181 15.70 -5.43 -17.07
CA LEU A 181 15.14 -6.36 -18.05
C LEU A 181 14.83 -7.75 -17.47
N ALA A 182 15.62 -8.25 -16.51
CA ALA A 182 15.30 -9.50 -15.82
C ALA A 182 13.97 -9.38 -15.06
N HIS A 183 13.71 -8.22 -14.45
CA HIS A 183 12.43 -7.90 -13.82
C HIS A 183 11.29 -7.84 -14.85
N GLU A 184 11.42 -7.07 -15.93
CA GLU A 184 10.38 -6.92 -16.95
C GLU A 184 10.05 -8.22 -17.67
N LEU A 185 11.05 -9.06 -17.88
CA LEU A 185 10.85 -10.37 -18.50
C LEU A 185 10.21 -11.38 -17.55
N THR A 186 10.30 -11.14 -16.24
CA THR A 186 9.51 -11.88 -15.25
C THR A 186 8.04 -11.54 -15.40
N HIS A 187 7.67 -10.26 -15.56
CA HIS A 187 6.29 -9.88 -15.89
C HIS A 187 5.81 -10.52 -17.19
N ALA A 188 6.68 -10.62 -18.20
CA ALA A 188 6.32 -11.33 -19.43
C ALA A 188 6.04 -12.83 -19.22
N LEU A 189 6.71 -13.49 -18.27
CA LEU A 189 6.45 -14.89 -17.90
C LEU A 189 5.17 -15.04 -17.08
N GLN A 190 4.95 -14.12 -16.12
CA GLN A 190 3.71 -14.05 -15.33
C GLN A 190 2.51 -13.83 -16.26
N ASP A 191 2.63 -12.93 -17.23
CA ASP A 191 1.61 -12.68 -18.23
C ASP A 191 1.32 -13.90 -19.13
N GLN A 192 2.37 -14.60 -19.53
CA GLN A 192 2.21 -15.87 -20.25
C GLN A 192 1.58 -16.97 -19.38
N HIS A 193 1.71 -16.90 -18.06
CA HIS A 193 1.11 -17.83 -17.12
C HIS A 193 -0.36 -17.49 -16.84
N SER A 194 -0.66 -16.24 -16.51
CA SER A 194 -1.92 -15.83 -15.88
C SER A 194 -2.72 -14.77 -16.66
N ASP A 195 -2.23 -14.23 -17.81
CA ASP A 195 -2.83 -13.08 -18.49
C ASP A 195 -2.98 -11.89 -17.52
N LEU A 196 -1.86 -11.19 -17.25
CA LEU A 196 -1.77 -10.18 -16.18
C LEU A 196 -2.83 -9.09 -16.27
N GLU A 197 -3.25 -8.71 -17.47
CA GLU A 197 -4.30 -7.70 -17.64
C GLU A 197 -5.62 -8.12 -16.98
N LYS A 198 -6.01 -9.40 -17.12
CA LYS A 198 -7.20 -9.95 -16.47
C LYS A 198 -6.94 -10.37 -15.03
N TRP A 199 -5.72 -10.78 -14.75
CA TRP A 199 -5.36 -11.25 -13.42
C TRP A 199 -5.35 -10.10 -12.40
N ASN A 200 -4.95 -8.89 -12.80
CA ASN A 200 -4.96 -7.68 -11.98
C ASN A 200 -6.31 -6.92 -11.96
N ASP A 201 -7.27 -7.23 -12.82
CA ASP A 201 -8.54 -6.51 -12.92
C ASP A 201 -9.62 -7.21 -12.10
N GLN A 202 -9.55 -7.12 -10.78
CA GLN A 202 -10.48 -7.81 -9.87
C GLN A 202 -11.43 -6.87 -9.15
N THR A 203 -10.97 -5.67 -8.81
CA THR A 203 -11.76 -4.69 -8.08
C THR A 203 -12.84 -4.09 -8.99
N PRO A 204 -14.09 -3.94 -8.49
CA PRO A 204 -15.15 -3.34 -9.28
C PRO A 204 -14.86 -1.88 -9.64
N ASP A 205 -15.16 -1.52 -10.84
CA ASP A 205 -14.95 -0.18 -11.34
C ASP A 205 -16.02 0.87 -10.91
N ASP A 206 -17.19 0.55 -10.34
CA ASP A 206 -18.26 1.52 -9.96
C ASP A 206 -18.67 1.47 -8.50
N VAL A 207 -18.79 2.67 -7.89
CA VAL A 207 -19.41 2.78 -6.58
C VAL A 207 -20.86 2.35 -6.70
N SER A 208 -21.20 1.29 -6.00
CA SER A 208 -22.53 0.73 -6.01
C SER A 208 -23.60 1.71 -5.47
N THR A 209 -24.81 1.55 -5.94
CA THR A 209 -26.00 2.25 -5.42
C THR A 209 -26.93 1.32 -4.64
N ASN A 210 -26.42 0.16 -4.22
CA ASN A 210 -27.18 -0.82 -3.46
C ASN A 210 -26.29 -1.69 -2.57
N ALA A 211 -26.85 -2.19 -1.48
CA ALA A 211 -26.11 -2.94 -0.47
C ALA A 211 -25.41 -4.22 -0.97
N ALA A 212 -25.92 -4.86 -2.02
CA ALA A 212 -25.28 -6.06 -2.57
C ALA A 212 -24.01 -5.70 -3.34
N GLY A 213 -24.06 -4.63 -4.13
CA GLY A 213 -22.91 -4.09 -4.81
C GLY A 213 -21.85 -3.52 -3.84
N ASP A 214 -22.29 -2.84 -2.76
CA ASP A 214 -21.39 -2.38 -1.70
C ASP A 214 -20.61 -3.54 -1.08
N SER A 215 -21.31 -4.64 -0.80
CA SER A 215 -20.67 -5.82 -0.22
C SER A 215 -19.71 -6.52 -1.19
N ASP A 216 -20.05 -6.59 -2.47
CA ASP A 216 -19.19 -7.15 -3.52
C ASP A 216 -17.94 -6.28 -3.72
N HIS A 217 -18.10 -4.97 -3.72
CA HIS A 217 -17.02 -4.00 -3.81
C HIS A 217 -16.03 -4.17 -2.66
N ILE A 218 -16.53 -4.05 -1.42
CA ILE A 218 -15.70 -4.22 -0.21
C ILE A 218 -14.98 -5.57 -0.20
N ALA A 219 -15.62 -6.65 -0.66
CA ALA A 219 -15.02 -7.98 -0.66
C ALA A 219 -13.82 -8.13 -1.61
N ARG A 220 -13.73 -7.30 -2.64
CA ARG A 220 -12.70 -7.39 -3.70
C ARG A 220 -11.71 -6.23 -3.71
N ASP A 221 -11.89 -5.28 -2.85
CA ASP A 221 -11.25 -3.98 -2.86
C ASP A 221 -9.72 -4.04 -2.77
N GLU A 222 -9.16 -4.86 -1.90
CA GLU A 222 -7.71 -5.01 -1.72
C GLU A 222 -7.06 -6.07 -2.64
N MET A 223 -7.85 -6.74 -3.52
CA MET A 223 -7.34 -7.87 -4.30
C MET A 223 -6.26 -7.45 -5.30
N ASP A 224 -6.38 -6.28 -5.88
CA ASP A 224 -5.44 -5.80 -6.89
C ASP A 224 -4.13 -5.37 -6.25
N ASP A 225 -4.16 -4.69 -5.09
CA ASP A 225 -2.96 -4.36 -4.32
C ASP A 225 -2.16 -5.59 -3.92
N ALA A 226 -2.86 -6.62 -3.44
CA ALA A 226 -2.24 -7.87 -3.06
C ALA A 226 -1.61 -8.60 -4.26
N ARG A 227 -2.25 -8.54 -5.44
CA ARG A 227 -1.73 -9.12 -6.68
C ARG A 227 -0.55 -8.33 -7.23
N ASP A 228 -0.62 -7.02 -7.21
CA ASP A 228 0.51 -6.17 -7.58
C ASP A 228 1.72 -6.47 -6.70
N ALA A 229 1.52 -6.66 -5.38
CA ALA A 229 2.59 -7.04 -4.47
C ALA A 229 3.20 -8.42 -4.82
N VAL A 230 2.41 -9.40 -5.24
CA VAL A 230 2.92 -10.69 -5.73
C VAL A 230 3.71 -10.50 -7.03
N ALA A 231 3.14 -9.79 -8.02
CA ALA A 231 3.78 -9.63 -9.32
C ALA A 231 5.13 -8.90 -9.21
N GLU A 232 5.14 -7.77 -8.49
CA GLU A 232 6.34 -6.95 -8.30
C GLU A 232 7.36 -7.62 -7.37
N GLY A 233 6.89 -8.31 -6.32
CA GLY A 233 7.75 -9.06 -5.41
C GLY A 233 8.51 -10.17 -6.13
N GLN A 234 7.84 -10.97 -6.95
CA GLN A 234 8.45 -12.00 -7.79
C GLN A 234 9.46 -11.42 -8.78
N ALA A 235 9.09 -10.36 -9.49
CA ALA A 235 9.97 -9.73 -10.47
C ALA A 235 11.20 -9.10 -9.79
N THR A 236 11.03 -8.52 -8.62
CA THR A 236 12.13 -7.97 -7.80
C THR A 236 13.05 -9.07 -7.29
N ALA A 237 12.52 -10.21 -6.85
CA ALA A 237 13.33 -11.36 -6.43
C ALA A 237 14.24 -11.85 -7.56
N VAL A 238 13.71 -11.97 -8.78
CA VAL A 238 14.48 -12.36 -9.98
C VAL A 238 15.54 -11.32 -10.34
N MET A 239 15.20 -10.03 -10.29
CA MET A 239 16.17 -8.95 -10.50
C MET A 239 17.32 -9.00 -9.50
N MET A 240 17.02 -9.24 -8.22
CA MET A 240 18.02 -9.38 -7.17
C MET A 240 18.94 -10.57 -7.43
N ASP A 241 18.37 -11.73 -7.76
CA ASP A 241 19.16 -12.92 -8.05
C ASP A 241 20.04 -12.72 -9.29
N TYR A 242 19.56 -11.99 -10.32
CA TYR A 242 20.40 -11.62 -11.45
C TYR A 242 21.62 -10.77 -11.03
N ILE A 243 21.42 -9.77 -10.17
CA ILE A 243 22.51 -8.91 -9.66
C ILE A 243 23.47 -9.69 -8.76
N LEU A 244 22.98 -10.65 -7.97
CA LEU A 244 23.74 -11.43 -7.01
C LEU A 244 24.48 -12.63 -7.65
N ALA A 245 24.00 -13.15 -8.77
CA ALA A 245 24.54 -14.35 -9.44
C ALA A 245 26.05 -14.26 -9.76
N PRO A 246 26.62 -13.14 -10.26
CA PRO A 246 28.07 -13.03 -10.49
C PRO A 246 28.91 -13.17 -9.21
N MET A 247 28.32 -12.92 -8.04
CA MET A 247 28.96 -13.08 -6.73
C MET A 247 28.75 -14.46 -6.11
N GLY A 248 28.05 -15.38 -6.81
CA GLY A 248 27.69 -16.69 -6.30
C GLY A 248 26.64 -16.66 -5.19
N LYS A 249 25.85 -15.58 -5.10
CA LYS A 249 24.82 -15.35 -4.10
C LYS A 249 23.43 -15.40 -4.73
N SER A 250 22.43 -15.64 -3.90
CA SER A 250 21.01 -15.52 -4.26
C SER A 250 20.22 -15.06 -3.03
N LEU A 251 19.04 -14.51 -3.24
CA LEU A 251 18.14 -14.05 -2.18
C LEU A 251 17.85 -15.15 -1.15
N ILE A 252 17.55 -16.36 -1.63
CA ILE A 252 17.22 -17.51 -0.78
C ILE A 252 18.41 -18.02 0.02
N LYS A 253 19.61 -18.03 -0.58
CA LYS A 253 20.82 -18.52 0.09
C LYS A 253 21.45 -17.51 1.04
N ASN A 254 21.09 -16.25 0.90
CA ASN A 254 21.70 -15.13 1.62
C ASN A 254 20.62 -14.21 2.21
N PRO A 255 19.83 -14.66 3.22
CA PRO A 255 18.75 -13.87 3.81
C PRO A 255 19.22 -12.50 4.33
N GLU A 256 20.49 -12.39 4.75
CA GLU A 256 21.08 -11.13 5.19
C GLU A 256 21.11 -10.02 4.11
N VAL A 257 20.98 -10.40 2.85
CA VAL A 257 20.86 -9.44 1.74
C VAL A 257 19.51 -8.72 1.81
N MET A 258 18.45 -9.42 2.19
CA MET A 258 17.11 -8.85 2.33
C MET A 258 17.08 -7.72 3.36
N ASP A 259 17.57 -7.97 4.56
CA ASP A 259 17.64 -6.94 5.62
C ASP A 259 18.37 -5.68 5.16
N PHE A 260 19.46 -5.88 4.37
CA PHE A 260 20.20 -4.76 3.82
C PHE A 260 19.38 -4.00 2.78
N VAL A 261 18.72 -4.68 1.85
CA VAL A 261 17.94 -4.07 0.78
C VAL A 261 16.76 -3.29 1.35
N GLN A 262 15.97 -3.87 2.22
CA GLN A 262 14.84 -3.20 2.87
C GLN A 262 15.27 -1.91 3.58
N LYS A 263 16.37 -1.99 4.34
CA LYS A 263 16.90 -0.82 5.06
C LYS A 263 17.35 0.32 4.15
N HIS A 264 17.80 0.01 2.93
CA HIS A 264 18.35 1.01 2.00
C HIS A 264 17.36 1.42 0.90
N MET A 265 16.29 0.66 0.67
CA MET A 265 15.21 1.08 -0.23
C MET A 265 14.54 2.37 0.26
N ALA A 266 14.25 2.44 1.55
CA ALA A 266 13.66 3.64 2.17
C ALA A 266 14.61 4.85 2.24
N ALA A 267 15.92 4.64 2.12
CA ALA A 267 16.97 5.67 2.33
C ALA A 267 17.58 6.20 1.01
N SER A 268 16.91 6.02 -0.14
CA SER A 268 17.48 6.39 -1.44
C SER A 268 17.49 7.92 -1.66
N ASP A 269 18.61 8.56 -1.32
CA ASP A 269 18.92 9.96 -1.67
C ASP A 269 19.02 10.22 -3.20
N SER A 270 18.89 9.17 -4.01
CA SER A 270 19.11 9.25 -5.45
C SER A 270 17.88 9.73 -6.25
N SER A 271 16.72 9.85 -5.60
CA SER A 271 15.46 10.28 -6.23
C SER A 271 14.92 11.57 -5.61
N PRO A 272 15.25 12.74 -6.17
CA PRO A 272 14.82 14.04 -5.65
C PRO A 272 13.29 14.20 -5.56
N VAL A 273 12.52 13.58 -6.45
CA VAL A 273 11.06 13.66 -6.42
C VAL A 273 10.49 12.76 -5.33
N LEU A 274 10.95 11.52 -5.26
CA LEU A 274 10.52 10.57 -4.23
C LEU A 274 10.85 11.07 -2.81
N SER A 275 12.03 11.66 -2.61
CA SER A 275 12.45 12.15 -1.28
C SER A 275 11.55 13.25 -0.69
N ARG A 276 10.70 13.89 -1.52
CA ARG A 276 9.70 14.89 -1.11
C ARG A 276 8.26 14.39 -1.24
N ALA A 277 8.08 13.12 -1.53
CA ALA A 277 6.75 12.52 -1.63
C ALA A 277 6.07 12.49 -0.24
N PRO A 278 4.76 12.79 -0.18
CA PRO A 278 3.98 12.48 1.02
C PRO A 278 4.13 11.00 1.43
N ILE A 279 4.06 10.71 2.73
CA ILE A 279 4.15 9.34 3.27
C ILE A 279 3.20 8.39 2.53
N LEU A 280 1.96 8.82 2.28
CA LEU A 280 1.00 8.03 1.51
C LEU A 280 1.59 7.55 0.17
N LEU A 281 2.24 8.43 -0.59
CA LEU A 281 2.75 8.09 -1.91
C LEU A 281 4.02 7.23 -1.84
N SER A 282 4.93 7.54 -0.91
CA SER A 282 6.15 6.74 -0.74
C SER A 282 5.86 5.33 -0.26
N GLU A 283 5.01 5.17 0.76
CA GLU A 283 4.68 3.86 1.31
C GLU A 283 3.86 3.01 0.32
N SER A 284 2.83 3.59 -0.33
CA SER A 284 2.04 2.85 -1.33
C SER A 284 2.89 2.42 -2.53
N MET A 285 3.85 3.25 -2.93
CA MET A 285 4.73 2.94 -4.05
C MET A 285 5.78 1.89 -3.70
N LEU A 286 6.28 1.89 -2.45
CA LEU A 286 7.29 0.94 -1.99
C LEU A 286 6.70 -0.42 -1.63
N PHE A 287 5.45 -0.48 -1.22
CA PHE A 287 4.80 -1.69 -0.70
C PHE A 287 4.93 -2.91 -1.61
N PRO A 288 4.62 -2.87 -2.92
CA PRO A 288 4.76 -4.03 -3.79
C PRO A 288 6.20 -4.56 -3.88
N TYR A 289 7.18 -3.67 -3.80
CA TYR A 289 8.60 -4.02 -3.93
C TYR A 289 9.24 -4.45 -2.61
N SER A 290 8.80 -3.91 -1.47
CA SER A 290 9.35 -4.24 -0.15
C SER A 290 8.62 -5.42 0.49
N GLU A 291 7.31 -5.26 0.73
CA GLU A 291 6.50 -6.29 1.37
C GLU A 291 6.19 -7.44 0.41
N GLY A 292 5.97 -7.15 -0.88
CA GLY A 292 5.83 -8.18 -1.91
C GLY A 292 7.07 -9.05 -2.05
N LEU A 293 8.26 -8.46 -2.02
CA LEU A 293 9.52 -9.20 -2.02
C LEU A 293 9.69 -10.05 -0.76
N SER A 294 9.33 -9.52 0.41
CA SER A 294 9.38 -10.26 1.68
C SER A 294 8.42 -11.45 1.66
N PHE A 295 7.20 -11.23 1.18
CA PHE A 295 6.19 -12.27 0.99
C PHE A 295 6.72 -13.38 0.08
N GLU A 296 7.29 -13.03 -1.07
CA GLU A 296 7.85 -13.98 -2.02
C GLU A 296 8.98 -14.81 -1.40
N GLN A 297 9.89 -14.15 -0.68
CA GLN A 297 10.99 -14.83 0.01
C GLN A 297 10.48 -15.81 1.07
N ASP A 298 9.52 -15.40 1.90
CA ASP A 298 8.98 -16.24 2.96
C ASP A 298 8.31 -17.50 2.39
N ILE A 299 7.44 -17.33 1.37
CA ILE A 299 6.81 -18.48 0.70
C ILE A 299 7.84 -19.41 0.04
N TRP A 300 8.86 -18.84 -0.59
CA TRP A 300 9.92 -19.64 -1.21
C TRP A 300 10.71 -20.42 -0.17
N MET A 301 11.08 -19.81 0.95
CA MET A 301 11.82 -20.47 2.02
C MET A 301 11.01 -21.60 2.68
N ASP A 302 9.72 -21.41 2.86
CA ASP A 302 8.86 -22.37 3.55
C ASP A 302 8.31 -23.48 2.63
N GLN A 303 7.91 -23.14 1.40
CA GLN A 303 7.24 -24.07 0.47
C GLN A 303 7.97 -24.29 -0.85
N GLY A 304 9.03 -23.54 -1.11
CA GLY A 304 9.88 -23.68 -2.30
C GLY A 304 9.37 -22.90 -3.51
N GLN A 305 10.22 -22.87 -4.55
CA GLN A 305 10.08 -22.08 -5.76
C GLN A 305 8.69 -22.18 -6.44
N ALA A 306 8.17 -23.41 -6.61
CA ALA A 306 6.90 -23.60 -7.29
C ALA A 306 5.70 -22.98 -6.54
N ALA A 307 5.74 -22.96 -5.22
CA ALA A 307 4.70 -22.33 -4.40
C ALA A 307 4.80 -20.81 -4.46
N ALA A 308 6.01 -20.28 -4.38
CA ALA A 308 6.29 -18.86 -4.42
C ALA A 308 5.87 -18.26 -5.76
N PHE A 309 6.33 -18.77 -6.88
CA PHE A 309 6.01 -18.22 -8.20
C PHE A 309 4.65 -18.69 -8.74
N ALA A 310 4.58 -19.86 -9.36
CA ALA A 310 3.34 -20.34 -9.98
C ALA A 310 2.20 -20.46 -8.96
N GLY A 311 2.48 -20.93 -7.74
CA GLY A 311 1.48 -21.12 -6.69
C GLY A 311 0.83 -19.83 -6.23
N ALA A 312 1.59 -18.74 -6.07
CA ALA A 312 1.05 -17.42 -5.71
C ALA A 312 0.27 -16.76 -6.87
N LEU A 313 0.65 -17.04 -8.13
CA LEU A 313 -0.13 -16.61 -9.29
C LEU A 313 -1.45 -17.40 -9.42
N ASP A 314 -1.44 -18.68 -9.11
CA ASP A 314 -2.63 -19.56 -9.20
C ASP A 314 -3.61 -19.35 -8.03
N ARG A 315 -3.10 -18.93 -6.87
CA ARG A 315 -3.87 -18.62 -5.67
C ARG A 315 -3.35 -17.32 -5.06
N PRO A 316 -3.62 -16.17 -5.67
CA PRO A 316 -3.14 -14.90 -5.17
C PRO A 316 -3.74 -14.58 -3.79
N PRO A 317 -3.01 -13.86 -2.93
CA PRO A 317 -3.58 -13.25 -1.74
C PRO A 317 -4.68 -12.27 -2.13
N THR A 318 -5.55 -11.94 -1.19
CA THR A 318 -6.75 -11.12 -1.40
C THR A 318 -6.71 -9.79 -0.66
N SER A 319 -5.62 -9.52 0.07
CA SER A 319 -5.47 -8.30 0.85
C SER A 319 -4.00 -8.00 1.17
N SER A 320 -3.71 -6.75 1.45
CA SER A 320 -2.42 -6.28 1.99
C SER A 320 -2.04 -7.00 3.29
N TRP A 321 -3.06 -7.40 4.08
CA TRP A 321 -2.84 -8.16 5.31
C TRP A 321 -2.20 -9.54 5.05
N GLU A 322 -2.59 -10.26 4.01
CA GLU A 322 -2.00 -11.56 3.66
C GLU A 322 -0.55 -11.39 3.15
N ILE A 323 -0.25 -10.29 2.47
CA ILE A 323 1.11 -9.94 2.03
C ILE A 323 2.01 -9.67 3.26
N ILE A 324 1.54 -8.84 4.20
CA ILE A 324 2.28 -8.50 5.43
C ILE A 324 2.39 -9.70 6.40
N ASN A 325 1.48 -10.67 6.28
CA ASN A 325 1.41 -11.84 7.15
C ASN A 325 1.43 -13.16 6.33
N PRO A 326 2.54 -13.51 5.66
CA PRO A 326 2.63 -14.66 4.75
C PRO A 326 2.26 -15.98 5.40
N ILE A 327 2.55 -16.17 6.70
CA ILE A 327 2.14 -17.36 7.48
C ILE A 327 0.61 -17.52 7.51
N GLU A 328 -0.14 -16.42 7.54
CA GLU A 328 -1.61 -16.48 7.54
C GLU A 328 -2.15 -16.78 6.12
N TYR A 329 -1.51 -16.25 5.09
CA TYR A 329 -1.77 -16.66 3.70
C TYR A 329 -1.55 -18.17 3.49
N GLU A 330 -0.46 -18.73 4.01
CA GLU A 330 -0.18 -20.17 3.93
C GLU A 330 -1.25 -21.01 4.63
N LYS A 331 -1.72 -20.56 5.80
CA LYS A 331 -2.83 -21.18 6.54
C LYS A 331 -4.19 -20.97 5.88
N LYS A 332 -4.26 -20.19 4.82
CA LYS A 332 -5.51 -19.79 4.14
C LYS A 332 -6.47 -19.04 5.07
N HIS A 333 -5.92 -18.27 5.99
CA HIS A 333 -6.68 -17.33 6.79
C HIS A 333 -6.84 -16.04 5.98
N VAL A 334 -7.97 -15.40 6.15
CA VAL A 334 -8.27 -14.09 5.57
C VAL A 334 -8.62 -13.13 6.71
N PRO A 335 -8.35 -11.84 6.59
CA PRO A 335 -8.69 -10.88 7.63
C PRO A 335 -10.20 -10.78 7.81
N ALA A 336 -10.63 -10.38 8.99
CA ALA A 336 -12.03 -10.04 9.21
C ALA A 336 -12.34 -8.71 8.54
N VAL A 337 -13.44 -8.65 7.80
CA VAL A 337 -13.97 -7.41 7.22
C VAL A 337 -15.26 -7.05 7.94
N PRO A 338 -15.38 -5.84 8.53
CA PRO A 338 -16.62 -5.40 9.16
C PRO A 338 -17.80 -5.46 8.19
N LEU A 339 -18.98 -5.83 8.68
CA LEU A 339 -20.17 -5.91 7.86
C LEU A 339 -20.69 -4.52 7.48
N MET A 340 -20.96 -4.30 6.20
CA MET A 340 -21.64 -3.12 5.70
C MET A 340 -23.15 -3.39 5.63
N PRO A 341 -23.98 -2.84 6.53
CA PRO A 341 -25.42 -2.95 6.44
C PRO A 341 -25.94 -2.06 5.31
N ASN A 342 -27.21 -2.25 4.91
CA ASN A 342 -27.82 -1.36 3.92
C ASN A 342 -28.02 0.06 4.46
N ILE A 343 -27.12 0.97 4.09
CA ILE A 343 -27.15 2.40 4.46
C ILE A 343 -27.98 3.28 3.51
N HIS A 344 -28.27 2.81 2.30
CA HIS A 344 -28.92 3.57 1.24
C HIS A 344 -30.23 4.27 1.65
N PRO A 345 -31.13 3.63 2.43
CA PRO A 345 -32.35 4.31 2.90
C PRO A 345 -32.10 5.56 3.75
N LEU A 346 -30.89 5.68 4.36
CA LEU A 346 -30.49 6.81 5.18
C LEU A 346 -29.78 7.90 4.36
N VAL A 347 -28.96 7.53 3.38
CA VAL A 347 -28.01 8.45 2.72
C VAL A 347 -28.46 8.94 1.34
N ASP A 348 -29.14 8.14 0.52
CA ASP A 348 -29.38 8.42 -0.92
C ASP A 348 -30.17 9.71 -1.21
N LYS A 349 -30.96 10.19 -0.25
CA LYS A 349 -31.72 11.44 -0.40
C LYS A 349 -30.87 12.70 -0.23
N LEU A 350 -29.67 12.55 0.36
CA LEU A 350 -28.80 13.66 0.76
C LEU A 350 -27.45 13.59 0.05
N TYR A 351 -26.99 12.39 -0.27
CA TYR A 351 -25.67 12.10 -0.84
C TYR A 351 -25.79 11.18 -2.04
N ARG A 352 -24.93 11.36 -3.02
CA ARG A 352 -24.62 10.33 -4.00
C ARG A 352 -23.40 9.54 -3.51
N PRO A 353 -23.35 8.22 -3.65
CA PRO A 353 -22.15 7.44 -3.40
C PRO A 353 -20.98 8.06 -4.18
N TYR A 354 -19.84 8.20 -3.52
CA TYR A 354 -18.66 8.83 -4.10
C TYR A 354 -17.47 7.88 -4.08
N ASP A 355 -17.30 7.16 -2.96
CA ASP A 355 -16.27 6.15 -2.79
C ASP A 355 -16.67 5.18 -1.67
N ILE A 356 -16.18 3.95 -1.75
CA ILE A 356 -16.44 2.89 -0.77
C ILE A 356 -15.30 1.88 -0.84
N GLY A 357 -14.91 1.30 0.27
CA GLY A 357 -13.88 0.27 0.25
C GLY A 357 -13.49 -0.23 1.63
N GLN A 358 -12.41 -0.98 1.64
CA GLN A 358 -11.70 -1.35 2.86
C GLN A 358 -10.71 -0.26 3.27
N VAL A 359 -10.36 -0.27 4.54
CA VAL A 359 -9.13 0.32 5.05
C VAL A 359 -8.28 -0.86 5.49
N GLY A 360 -7.40 -1.29 4.63
CA GLY A 360 -6.55 -2.46 4.82
C GLY A 360 -5.46 -2.26 5.88
N GLN A 361 -4.62 -3.26 6.04
CA GLN A 361 -3.53 -3.15 7.03
C GLN A 361 -2.46 -2.15 6.58
N LEU A 362 -2.19 -2.06 5.27
CA LEU A 362 -1.32 -1.03 4.69
C LEU A 362 -1.89 0.37 4.91
N ASP A 363 -3.16 0.58 4.57
CA ASP A 363 -3.83 1.88 4.75
C ASP A 363 -3.80 2.35 6.20
N LEU A 364 -4.05 1.42 7.14
CA LEU A 364 -3.98 1.75 8.56
C LEU A 364 -2.56 2.07 9.00
N HIS A 365 -1.56 1.35 8.48
CA HIS A 365 -0.15 1.64 8.76
C HIS A 365 0.18 3.09 8.37
N ILE A 366 -0.10 3.44 7.12
CA ILE A 366 0.12 4.78 6.56
C ILE A 366 -0.64 5.85 7.36
N LEU A 367 -1.92 5.61 7.65
CA LEU A 367 -2.75 6.55 8.42
C LEU A 367 -2.19 6.76 9.83
N ALA A 368 -1.79 5.68 10.52
CA ALA A 368 -1.24 5.77 11.85
C ALA A 368 0.13 6.46 11.88
N GLU A 369 0.95 6.26 10.83
CA GLU A 369 2.23 6.94 10.68
C GLU A 369 2.05 8.44 10.45
N ILE A 370 1.15 8.82 9.54
CA ILE A 370 0.84 10.23 9.27
C ILE A 370 0.30 10.94 10.52
N PHE A 371 -0.55 10.28 11.31
CA PHE A 371 -1.23 10.87 12.47
C PHE A 371 -0.37 10.87 13.73
N GLY A 372 0.53 9.91 13.89
CA GLY A 372 1.27 9.74 15.15
C GLY A 372 2.73 9.29 15.01
N GLY A 373 3.23 9.20 13.76
CA GLY A 373 4.60 8.78 13.45
C GLY A 373 4.82 7.26 13.60
N ASP A 374 6.04 6.82 13.30
CA ASP A 374 6.47 5.41 13.27
C ASP A 374 6.03 4.60 14.50
N GLN A 375 6.02 5.20 15.69
CA GLN A 375 5.66 4.47 16.90
C GLN A 375 4.15 4.14 16.92
N ALA A 376 3.30 5.08 16.48
CA ALA A 376 1.86 4.84 16.40
C ALA A 376 1.53 3.77 15.36
N ALA A 377 2.18 3.81 14.19
CA ALA A 377 2.06 2.77 13.17
C ALA A 377 2.50 1.41 13.70
N SER A 378 3.67 1.33 14.34
CA SER A 378 4.22 0.10 14.93
C SER A 378 3.30 -0.53 16.00
N ASP A 379 2.64 0.30 16.81
CA ASP A 379 1.78 -0.17 17.91
C ASP A 379 0.38 -0.57 17.41
N LEU A 380 -0.17 0.15 16.44
CA LEU A 380 -1.56 -0.02 15.98
C LEU A 380 -1.71 -1.03 14.84
N THR A 381 -0.79 -1.08 13.88
CA THR A 381 -0.89 -1.97 12.72
C THR A 381 -1.05 -3.45 13.10
N PRO A 382 -0.26 -4.01 14.05
CA PRO A 382 -0.44 -5.40 14.46
C PRO A 382 -1.75 -5.67 15.22
N ALA A 383 -2.39 -4.63 15.76
CA ALA A 383 -3.63 -4.73 16.52
C ALA A 383 -4.89 -4.51 15.67
N TRP A 384 -4.73 -4.14 14.42
CA TRP A 384 -5.82 -4.01 13.45
C TRP A 384 -6.49 -5.37 13.17
N ASP A 385 -7.81 -5.35 12.97
CA ASP A 385 -8.65 -6.53 12.77
C ASP A 385 -9.76 -6.26 11.73
N GLY A 386 -9.53 -5.32 10.80
CA GLY A 386 -10.42 -4.98 9.71
C GLY A 386 -10.91 -3.52 9.74
N GLY A 387 -11.20 -3.00 8.55
CA GLY A 387 -11.73 -1.65 8.39
C GLY A 387 -12.52 -1.49 7.10
N ILE A 388 -13.57 -0.68 7.13
CA ILE A 388 -14.35 -0.28 5.94
C ILE A 388 -14.69 1.19 6.02
N TYR A 389 -14.83 1.82 4.86
CA TYR A 389 -15.27 3.20 4.76
C TYR A 389 -16.33 3.38 3.68
N TRP A 390 -17.03 4.50 3.74
CA TRP A 390 -17.91 5.00 2.71
C TRP A 390 -17.85 6.52 2.68
N ALA A 391 -17.75 7.08 1.49
CA ALA A 391 -17.80 8.50 1.25
C ALA A 391 -18.96 8.85 0.32
N GLY A 392 -19.72 9.87 0.68
CA GLY A 392 -20.80 10.39 -0.13
C GLY A 392 -20.63 11.87 -0.45
N GLN A 393 -20.88 12.26 -1.69
CA GLN A 393 -20.88 13.65 -2.09
C GLN A 393 -22.27 14.25 -1.92
N ARG A 394 -22.37 15.39 -1.22
CA ARG A 394 -23.64 16.09 -1.00
C ARG A 394 -24.32 16.44 -2.32
N LEU A 395 -25.60 16.11 -2.47
CA LEU A 395 -26.39 16.41 -3.68
C LEU A 395 -26.55 17.92 -3.93
N ASN A 396 -26.49 18.73 -2.89
CA ASN A 396 -26.59 20.19 -2.95
C ASN A 396 -25.24 20.92 -3.01
N ALA A 397 -24.12 20.19 -3.16
CA ALA A 397 -22.82 20.79 -3.29
C ALA A 397 -22.70 21.61 -4.59
N THR A 398 -22.20 22.84 -4.45
CA THR A 398 -21.91 23.70 -5.61
C THR A 398 -20.74 23.12 -6.44
N PRO A 399 -20.60 23.47 -7.74
CA PRO A 399 -19.47 23.00 -8.54
C PRO A 399 -18.09 23.31 -7.94
N ALA A 400 -17.96 24.45 -7.25
CA ALA A 400 -16.72 24.81 -6.55
C ALA A 400 -16.46 23.90 -5.33
N GLU A 401 -17.49 23.53 -4.58
CA GLU A 401 -17.37 22.63 -3.44
C GLU A 401 -17.09 21.18 -3.90
N GLN A 402 -17.68 20.74 -5.02
CA GLN A 402 -17.50 19.38 -5.55
C GLN A 402 -16.03 19.01 -5.81
N ALA A 403 -15.19 19.99 -6.06
CA ALA A 403 -13.74 19.81 -6.22
C ALA A 403 -12.95 19.85 -4.88
N THR A 404 -13.64 19.83 -3.74
CA THR A 404 -13.01 19.96 -2.42
C THR A 404 -13.62 18.97 -1.41
N THR A 405 -12.91 18.74 -0.31
CA THR A 405 -13.37 17.91 0.82
C THR A 405 -14.69 18.38 1.44
N LYS A 406 -15.03 19.66 1.28
CA LYS A 406 -16.29 20.25 1.78
C LYS A 406 -17.54 19.62 1.19
N SER A 407 -17.43 19.04 0.00
CA SER A 407 -18.57 18.34 -0.62
C SER A 407 -18.80 16.94 -0.06
N LEU A 408 -17.81 16.35 0.59
CA LEU A 408 -17.86 14.97 1.06
C LEU A 408 -18.30 14.88 2.52
N ALA A 409 -19.12 13.86 2.80
CA ALA A 409 -19.27 13.26 4.10
C ALA A 409 -18.67 11.85 4.06
N LEU A 410 -18.03 11.42 5.12
CA LEU A 410 -17.28 10.18 5.20
C LEU A 410 -17.56 9.48 6.52
N PHE A 411 -17.69 8.15 6.50
CA PHE A 411 -17.52 7.37 7.72
C PHE A 411 -16.44 6.30 7.53
N TYR A 412 -15.81 5.93 8.64
CA TYR A 412 -14.84 4.87 8.77
C TYR A 412 -15.20 4.00 9.97
N LEU A 413 -15.35 2.70 9.77
CA LEU A 413 -15.58 1.69 10.79
C LEU A 413 -14.37 0.77 10.86
N SER A 414 -13.72 0.69 12.02
CA SER A 414 -12.57 -0.19 12.24
C SER A 414 -12.79 -1.16 13.37
N ALA A 415 -12.25 -2.37 13.20
CA ALA A 415 -12.20 -3.44 14.20
C ALA A 415 -10.77 -3.61 14.73
N TRP A 416 -10.64 -4.00 15.97
CA TRP A 416 -9.37 -4.11 16.69
C TRP A 416 -9.28 -5.43 17.47
N LYS A 417 -8.09 -5.99 17.60
CA LYS A 417 -7.87 -7.21 18.39
C LYS A 417 -8.25 -7.05 19.86
N ASN A 418 -8.23 -5.83 20.39
CA ASN A 418 -8.62 -5.53 21.76
C ASN A 418 -9.17 -4.10 21.93
N ALA A 419 -9.88 -3.85 23.01
CA ALA A 419 -10.51 -2.55 23.31
C ALA A 419 -9.49 -1.44 23.62
N ALA A 420 -8.29 -1.77 24.11
CA ALA A 420 -7.27 -0.77 24.40
C ALA A 420 -6.71 -0.18 23.09
N SER A 421 -6.48 -1.01 22.07
CA SER A 421 -6.06 -0.54 20.73
C SER A 421 -7.16 0.27 20.05
N ALA A 422 -8.43 -0.12 20.19
CA ALA A 422 -9.56 0.68 19.70
C ALA A 422 -9.59 2.09 20.32
N GLN A 423 -9.40 2.18 21.65
CA GLN A 423 -9.34 3.47 22.35
C GLN A 423 -8.10 4.29 21.95
N ALA A 424 -6.94 3.64 21.79
CA ALA A 424 -5.71 4.30 21.34
C ALA A 424 -5.88 4.90 19.94
N PHE A 425 -6.48 4.15 19.03
CA PHE A 425 -6.77 4.65 17.68
C PHE A 425 -7.80 5.80 17.71
N ALA A 426 -8.90 5.65 18.46
CA ALA A 426 -9.90 6.72 18.56
C ALA A 426 -9.29 8.02 19.12
N LYS A 427 -8.36 7.91 20.07
CA LYS A 427 -7.62 9.05 20.60
C LYS A 427 -6.69 9.64 19.54
N LEU A 428 -5.90 8.82 18.85
CA LEU A 428 -4.99 9.27 17.78
C LEU A 428 -5.76 10.04 16.71
N TYR A 429 -6.90 9.50 16.26
CA TYR A 429 -7.74 10.13 15.25
C TYR A 429 -8.31 11.49 15.74
N ALA A 430 -8.75 11.54 16.99
CA ALA A 430 -9.26 12.78 17.60
C ALA A 430 -8.16 13.86 17.71
N ASP A 431 -6.96 13.46 18.11
CA ASP A 431 -5.82 14.38 18.28
C ASP A 431 -5.37 15.00 16.94
N ASP A 432 -5.49 14.27 15.81
CA ASP A 432 -5.10 14.76 14.49
C ASP A 432 -6.17 15.57 13.75
N LEU A 433 -7.40 15.66 14.25
CA LEU A 433 -8.47 16.46 13.62
C LEU A 433 -8.10 17.93 13.38
N GLY A 434 -7.21 18.48 14.20
CA GLY A 434 -6.72 19.85 14.07
C GLY A 434 -5.88 20.09 12.82
N ARG A 435 -5.23 19.06 12.28
CA ARG A 435 -4.51 19.12 11.01
C ARG A 435 -5.48 19.09 9.82
N LYS A 436 -6.54 18.29 9.93
CA LYS A 436 -7.56 18.12 8.88
C LYS A 436 -8.50 19.34 8.77
N TYR A 437 -8.90 19.95 9.89
CA TYR A 437 -9.98 20.91 9.94
C TYR A 437 -9.64 22.19 10.69
N SER A 438 -9.98 23.32 10.08
CA SER A 438 -10.02 24.58 10.79
C SER A 438 -11.29 24.70 11.65
N GLY A 439 -11.26 25.58 12.66
CA GLY A 439 -12.42 25.84 13.53
C GLY A 439 -12.80 24.66 14.44
N LEU A 440 -11.89 23.70 14.64
CA LEU A 440 -12.11 22.55 15.52
C LEU A 440 -12.43 22.98 16.94
N LYS A 441 -13.55 22.49 17.47
CA LYS A 441 -13.96 22.68 18.87
C LYS A 441 -14.58 21.40 19.40
N PRO A 442 -14.09 20.86 20.52
CA PRO A 442 -14.78 19.77 21.20
C PRO A 442 -16.11 20.27 21.74
N VAL A 443 -17.13 19.44 21.61
CA VAL A 443 -18.44 19.70 22.21
C VAL A 443 -18.49 18.93 23.52
N ALA A 444 -18.70 19.64 24.62
CA ALA A 444 -18.80 18.98 25.93
C ALA A 444 -19.92 17.93 25.89
N ALA A 445 -19.61 16.72 26.35
CA ALA A 445 -20.60 15.67 26.51
C ALA A 445 -21.75 16.23 27.37
N GLN A 446 -22.95 16.31 26.81
CA GLN A 446 -24.14 16.55 27.65
C GLN A 446 -24.24 15.38 28.61
N ALA A 447 -24.58 15.66 29.88
CA ALA A 447 -24.81 14.61 30.87
C ALA A 447 -25.70 13.54 30.23
N PRO A 448 -25.44 12.22 30.47
CA PRO A 448 -26.11 11.15 29.78
C PRO A 448 -27.62 11.33 29.90
N ASP A 449 -28.24 11.76 28.83
CA ASP A 449 -29.68 11.65 28.66
C ASP A 449 -30.01 10.16 28.76
N LYS A 450 -31.23 9.84 29.27
CA LYS A 450 -31.74 8.46 29.44
C LYS A 450 -31.74 7.61 28.14
N HIS A 451 -31.16 8.10 27.05
CA HIS A 451 -30.90 7.48 25.76
C HIS A 451 -29.40 7.28 25.52
N SER A 452 -28.59 7.18 26.60
CA SER A 452 -27.19 6.71 26.44
C SER A 452 -27.22 5.36 25.72
N GLY A 453 -26.43 5.26 24.64
CA GLY A 453 -26.30 4.05 23.82
C GLY A 453 -25.95 2.81 24.66
N PRO A 454 -25.79 1.63 24.03
CA PRO A 454 -25.51 0.38 24.73
C PRO A 454 -24.36 0.54 25.73
N GLU A 455 -24.44 -0.23 26.85
CA GLU A 455 -23.45 -0.20 27.91
C GLU A 455 -22.03 -0.35 27.34
N GLY A 456 -21.12 0.56 27.72
CA GLY A 456 -19.73 0.56 27.24
C GLY A 456 -19.46 1.38 25.95
N GLN A 457 -20.45 2.07 25.40
CA GLN A 457 -20.25 2.99 24.27
C GLN A 457 -19.75 4.37 24.77
N GLN A 458 -18.71 4.91 24.10
CA GLN A 458 -18.19 6.25 24.35
C GLN A 458 -18.28 7.07 23.07
N GLU A 459 -18.78 8.30 23.14
CA GLU A 459 -18.87 9.24 22.01
C GLU A 459 -18.04 10.49 22.30
N GLN A 460 -17.23 10.90 21.32
CA GLN A 460 -16.56 12.20 21.25
C GLN A 460 -17.17 12.98 20.10
N LEU A 461 -17.57 14.22 20.35
CA LEU A 461 -18.18 15.11 19.36
C LEU A 461 -17.34 16.37 19.19
N PHE A 462 -17.10 16.72 17.93
CA PHE A 462 -16.39 17.95 17.55
C PHE A 462 -17.20 18.71 16.50
N THR A 463 -17.09 20.05 16.51
CA THR A 463 -17.52 20.90 15.42
C THR A 463 -16.30 21.35 14.63
N THR A 464 -16.42 21.42 13.30
CA THR A 464 -15.37 21.83 12.38
C THR A 464 -15.90 22.79 11.32
N SER A 465 -15.00 23.35 10.49
CA SER A 465 -15.38 24.16 9.33
C SER A 465 -16.15 23.38 8.24
N GLU A 466 -16.15 22.05 8.27
CA GLU A 466 -16.81 21.18 7.29
C GLU A 466 -17.98 20.39 7.86
N GLY A 467 -18.36 20.65 9.11
CA GLY A 467 -19.46 19.96 9.78
C GLY A 467 -19.02 19.23 11.05
N PRO A 468 -19.92 18.46 11.67
CA PRO A 468 -19.60 17.71 12.88
C PRO A 468 -18.71 16.51 12.58
N VAL A 469 -17.85 16.15 13.54
CA VAL A 469 -17.12 14.89 13.60
C VAL A 469 -17.55 14.14 14.85
N VAL A 470 -17.95 12.88 14.69
CA VAL A 470 -18.36 11.99 15.77
C VAL A 470 -17.41 10.79 15.75
N ILE A 471 -16.75 10.53 16.89
CA ILE A 471 -15.92 9.35 17.10
C ILE A 471 -16.56 8.53 18.19
N THR A 472 -16.96 7.30 17.86
CA THR A 472 -17.63 6.39 18.79
C THR A 472 -16.83 5.12 18.97
N THR A 473 -16.54 4.76 20.21
CA THR A 473 -15.94 3.46 20.57
C THR A 473 -16.98 2.57 21.23
N ARG A 474 -17.02 1.28 20.83
CA ARG A 474 -17.85 0.25 21.47
C ARG A 474 -17.07 -1.08 21.48
N GLY A 475 -16.56 -1.47 22.65
CA GLY A 475 -15.72 -2.66 22.77
C GLY A 475 -14.45 -2.55 21.92
N LYS A 476 -14.33 -3.43 20.91
CA LYS A 476 -13.21 -3.49 19.98
C LYS A 476 -13.45 -2.69 18.69
N MET A 477 -14.54 -1.94 18.59
CA MET A 477 -14.92 -1.21 17.38
C MET A 477 -14.75 0.29 17.56
N VAL A 478 -14.30 0.96 16.52
CA VAL A 478 -14.29 2.42 16.41
C VAL A 478 -15.05 2.83 15.17
N PHE A 479 -16.01 3.71 15.32
CA PHE A 479 -16.72 4.34 14.22
C PHE A 479 -16.42 5.84 14.21
N VAL A 480 -15.91 6.32 13.11
CA VAL A 480 -15.66 7.74 12.85
C VAL A 480 -16.65 8.20 11.80
N SER A 481 -17.32 9.32 12.03
CA SER A 481 -18.23 9.97 11.10
C SER A 481 -17.86 11.43 10.94
N GLU A 482 -17.67 11.87 9.70
CA GLU A 482 -17.23 13.22 9.37
C GLU A 482 -18.20 13.89 8.41
N SER A 483 -18.62 15.10 8.74
CA SER A 483 -19.44 16.01 7.88
C SER A 483 -20.85 15.52 7.57
N PHE A 484 -21.34 14.46 8.20
CA PHE A 484 -22.78 14.16 8.22
C PHE A 484 -23.50 15.05 9.22
N ASP A 485 -24.79 15.34 9.00
CA ASP A 485 -25.62 15.90 10.05
C ASP A 485 -25.61 15.00 11.28
N LEU A 486 -25.61 15.59 12.48
CA LEU A 486 -25.42 14.86 13.73
C LEU A 486 -26.45 13.74 13.93
N ASP A 487 -27.73 13.98 13.57
CA ASP A 487 -28.78 12.95 13.66
C ASP A 487 -28.52 11.79 12.71
N LEU A 488 -28.05 12.07 11.50
CA LEU A 488 -27.68 11.03 10.52
C LEU A 488 -26.42 10.29 10.98
N ALA A 489 -25.41 11.01 11.46
CA ALA A 489 -24.20 10.41 12.00
C ALA A 489 -24.51 9.39 13.09
N ARG A 490 -25.38 9.74 14.05
CA ARG A 490 -25.78 8.83 15.13
C ARG A 490 -26.61 7.64 14.64
N LYS A 491 -27.48 7.83 13.65
CA LYS A 491 -28.22 6.71 13.01
C LYS A 491 -27.28 5.74 12.30
N LEU A 492 -26.30 6.25 11.58
CA LEU A 492 -25.26 5.44 10.93
C LEU A 492 -24.41 4.71 11.98
N THR A 493 -23.97 5.42 13.03
CA THR A 493 -23.24 4.81 14.15
C THR A 493 -23.99 3.61 14.72
N GLN A 494 -25.27 3.79 15.04
CA GLN A 494 -26.10 2.72 15.62
C GLN A 494 -26.26 1.56 14.64
N LEU A 495 -26.61 1.85 13.37
CA LEU A 495 -26.82 0.83 12.34
C LEU A 495 -25.55 0.01 12.10
N LEU A 496 -24.39 0.66 11.92
CA LEU A 496 -23.13 -0.02 11.62
C LEU A 496 -22.61 -0.80 12.83
N LEU A 497 -22.60 -0.22 14.03
CA LEU A 497 -22.12 -0.91 15.22
C LEU A 497 -23.05 -2.07 15.64
N ASP A 498 -24.37 -1.96 15.44
CA ASP A 498 -25.30 -3.06 15.74
C ASP A 498 -25.17 -4.21 14.73
N ALA A 499 -24.83 -3.92 13.47
CA ALA A 499 -24.59 -4.94 12.48
C ALA A 499 -23.42 -5.87 12.83
N GLN A 500 -22.44 -5.38 13.62
CA GLN A 500 -21.29 -6.19 14.05
C GLN A 500 -21.60 -7.18 15.19
N GLY A 501 -22.80 -7.12 15.79
CA GLY A 501 -23.17 -7.98 16.91
C GLY A 501 -22.39 -7.66 18.20
N THR A 502 -22.11 -8.68 19.04
CA THR A 502 -21.42 -8.51 20.33
C THR A 502 -19.89 -8.41 20.23
N GLY A 503 -19.34 -8.26 19.01
CA GLY A 503 -17.90 -8.05 18.81
C GLY A 503 -17.09 -9.31 18.53
N ASP A 504 -17.71 -10.49 18.52
CA ASP A 504 -17.12 -11.68 17.92
C ASP A 504 -17.49 -11.69 16.43
N LEU A 505 -16.65 -11.10 15.59
CA LEU A 505 -16.81 -11.08 14.14
C LEU A 505 -16.90 -12.52 13.63
N ARG A 506 -18.07 -12.96 13.25
CA ARG A 506 -18.24 -14.19 12.50
C ARG A 506 -18.13 -13.86 11.02
N MET A 507 -16.97 -14.18 10.47
CA MET A 507 -16.73 -14.14 9.03
C MET A 507 -17.86 -14.82 8.28
N ALA A 508 -18.52 -14.13 7.36
CA ALA A 508 -19.18 -14.81 6.26
C ALA A 508 -18.08 -15.43 5.40
N LYS A 509 -17.90 -16.75 5.49
CA LYS A 509 -17.04 -17.50 4.59
C LYS A 509 -17.67 -17.47 3.19
N THR A 510 -17.38 -16.45 2.44
CA THR A 510 -17.54 -16.48 0.98
C THR A 510 -16.14 -16.65 0.39
N GLN A 511 -15.68 -17.90 0.34
CA GLN A 511 -14.70 -18.23 -0.70
C GLN A 511 -15.42 -18.02 -2.03
N PRO A 512 -14.86 -17.27 -2.97
CA PRO A 512 -15.31 -17.33 -4.34
C PRO A 512 -15.03 -18.75 -4.84
N THR A 513 -16.05 -19.59 -4.87
CA THR A 513 -15.99 -20.84 -5.63
C THR A 513 -15.94 -20.44 -7.09
N GLY A 514 -14.75 -20.49 -7.67
CA GLY A 514 -14.56 -20.34 -9.09
C GLY A 514 -15.40 -21.36 -9.83
N THR A 515 -16.43 -20.89 -10.50
CA THR A 515 -17.09 -21.58 -11.61
C THR A 515 -17.54 -20.55 -12.62
N VAL A 516 -16.78 -20.52 -13.66
CA VAL A 516 -17.07 -20.28 -15.07
C VAL A 516 -18.52 -19.88 -15.40
N GLY A 517 -18.66 -18.68 -15.97
CA GLY A 517 -19.61 -18.44 -17.05
C GLY A 517 -20.92 -17.79 -16.67
N ALA A 518 -20.93 -16.46 -16.57
CA ALA A 518 -22.09 -15.67 -16.93
C ALA A 518 -21.63 -14.43 -17.72
N PRO A 519 -22.42 -13.92 -18.67
CA PRO A 519 -22.00 -12.86 -19.57
C PRO A 519 -21.88 -11.53 -18.84
N PHE A 520 -20.77 -10.86 -19.05
CA PHE A 520 -20.42 -9.57 -18.51
C PHE A 520 -21.37 -8.48 -18.97
N LEU A 521 -21.96 -7.78 -18.01
CA LEU A 521 -22.36 -6.39 -18.17
C LEU A 521 -21.29 -5.55 -17.49
N THR A 522 -20.56 -4.78 -18.28
CA THR A 522 -19.53 -3.84 -17.86
C THR A 522 -20.17 -2.65 -17.17
N PHE A 523 -19.80 -2.42 -15.88
CA PHE A 523 -20.03 -1.15 -15.18
C PHE A 523 -18.82 -0.85 -14.31
N GLU A 524 -18.46 0.44 -14.24
CA GLU A 524 -17.18 0.97 -13.73
C GLU A 524 -17.20 1.37 -12.25
N THR A 525 -16.16 1.11 -11.42
CA THR A 525 -15.55 1.90 -10.32
C THR A 525 -15.20 1.31 -8.94
N GLY A 526 -14.18 1.82 -8.30
CA GLY A 526 -13.90 2.12 -6.89
C GLY A 526 -13.00 1.13 -6.11
N ASP A 527 -11.93 1.65 -5.51
CA ASP A 527 -10.85 0.88 -4.87
C ASP A 527 -10.64 1.24 -3.39
N SER A 528 -9.85 0.43 -2.66
CA SER A 528 -9.21 0.78 -1.37
C SER A 528 -8.57 2.16 -1.44
N ILE A 529 -8.29 2.79 -0.30
CA ILE A 529 -7.74 4.16 -0.29
C ILE A 529 -6.42 4.24 -1.04
N THR A 530 -5.58 3.21 -0.94
CA THR A 530 -4.25 3.15 -1.58
C THR A 530 -4.22 2.36 -2.87
N ALA A 531 -5.18 1.46 -3.12
CA ALA A 531 -5.22 0.61 -4.31
C ALA A 531 -5.12 1.39 -5.65
N PRO A 532 -5.77 2.56 -5.81
CA PRO A 532 -5.57 3.36 -7.02
C PRO A 532 -4.12 3.81 -7.22
N LEU A 533 -3.38 4.03 -6.13
CA LEU A 533 -1.97 4.44 -6.16
C LEU A 533 -1.07 3.26 -6.51
N THR A 534 -1.20 2.15 -5.80
CA THR A 534 -0.39 0.94 -6.01
C THR A 534 -0.56 0.41 -7.43
N ARG A 535 -1.79 0.22 -7.88
CA ARG A 535 -2.10 -0.20 -9.25
C ARG A 535 -1.55 0.76 -10.29
N PHE A 536 -1.66 2.06 -10.05
CA PHE A 536 -1.13 3.06 -10.95
C PHE A 536 0.40 2.98 -11.04
N PHE A 537 1.09 2.79 -9.92
CA PHE A 537 2.54 2.66 -9.87
C PHE A 537 3.03 1.38 -10.55
N SER A 538 2.41 0.23 -10.30
CA SER A 538 2.74 -1.04 -10.94
C SER A 538 2.60 -0.97 -12.45
N ASN A 539 1.51 -0.39 -12.95
CA ASN A 539 1.29 -0.18 -14.39
C ASN A 539 2.31 0.75 -15.06
N CYS A 540 3.07 1.51 -14.28
CA CYS A 540 4.04 2.48 -14.79
C CYS A 540 5.51 2.02 -14.66
N GLY A 541 5.77 0.86 -14.05
CA GLY A 541 7.13 0.30 -13.93
C GLY A 541 8.07 1.12 -13.03
N VAL A 542 7.54 1.66 -11.96
CA VAL A 542 8.21 2.59 -11.04
C VAL A 542 9.04 1.84 -10.00
N MET A 543 10.09 2.43 -9.44
CA MET A 543 10.91 1.96 -8.30
C MET A 543 12.12 1.07 -8.58
N LYS A 544 12.37 0.63 -9.79
CA LYS A 544 13.52 -0.24 -10.09
C LYS A 544 14.86 0.42 -9.80
N ALA A 545 14.97 1.72 -10.02
CA ALA A 545 16.19 2.49 -9.73
C ALA A 545 16.57 2.48 -8.25
N ALA A 546 15.61 2.65 -7.34
CA ALA A 546 15.87 2.65 -5.90
C ALA A 546 16.29 1.27 -5.40
N VAL A 547 15.59 0.22 -5.82
CA VAL A 547 15.94 -1.17 -5.50
C VAL A 547 17.32 -1.52 -6.06
N GLN A 548 17.60 -1.19 -7.30
CA GLN A 548 18.88 -1.44 -7.95
C GLN A 548 20.04 -0.69 -7.27
N ALA A 549 19.84 0.57 -6.88
CA ALA A 549 20.83 1.36 -6.16
C ALA A 549 21.13 0.75 -4.78
N ALA A 550 20.10 0.31 -4.04
CA ALA A 550 20.24 -0.37 -2.76
C ALA A 550 21.04 -1.67 -2.90
N ILE A 551 20.74 -2.50 -3.90
CA ILE A 551 21.46 -3.76 -4.15
C ILE A 551 22.92 -3.50 -4.55
N LYS A 552 23.18 -2.53 -5.44
CA LYS A 552 24.54 -2.14 -5.83
C LYS A 552 25.35 -1.62 -4.62
N ALA A 553 24.72 -0.83 -3.74
CA ALA A 553 25.35 -0.38 -2.50
C ALA A 553 25.68 -1.56 -1.56
N ALA A 554 24.79 -2.53 -1.43
CA ALA A 554 25.03 -3.76 -0.68
C ALA A 554 26.20 -4.57 -1.23
N ALA A 555 26.33 -4.63 -2.54
CA ALA A 555 27.42 -5.35 -3.21
C ALA A 555 28.78 -4.63 -3.05
N ALA A 556 28.79 -3.30 -3.00
CA ALA A 556 30.01 -2.49 -2.92
C ALA A 556 30.63 -2.40 -1.52
N GLN A 557 29.88 -2.70 -0.45
CA GLN A 557 30.36 -2.64 0.96
C GLN A 557 31.10 -3.91 1.42
N ARG A 558 31.33 -4.87 0.54
CA ARG A 558 32.06 -6.13 0.76
C ARG A 558 33.22 -6.31 -0.19
#